data_6fcc3f35e4423171e5c778176ce76fca
#
_entry.id   6fcc3f35e4423171e5c778176ce76fca
#
_cell.length_a   1.000
_cell.length_b   1.000
_cell.length_c   1.000
_cell.angle_alpha   90.00
_cell.angle_beta   90.00
_cell.angle_gamma   90.00
#
_symmetry.space_group_name_H-M   'P 1'
#
loop_
_entity.id
_entity.type
_entity.pdbx_description
1 polymer ?
#
loop_
_entity_poly.entity_id
_entity_poly.type
_entity_poly.pdbx_seq_one_letter_code
_entity_poly.pdbx_strand_id
1 'polypeptide(L)'
;MALPLAWALDLCFGEPRSAWHPVAWMGSSLAPVGRLLLRCSAGWAFFGGALAWLVGAAAIALGASALQSHLIELSPWFGAPLLAVVLKPMFAWRMLRDEVAGVEAALGASVEAGRAQLARIVSRDVTVLDAQGVRETAIESLAENLNDSFVAPLFWYAVAGLPGAAVYRFANTLDAMWGYRGRWEWAGKWSAHADDVLSWVPARLTAMLLRPCLRWRYWQLLRNEARHTPSPNGGWPMGAMALRLGVRLRKPGFYTLNAAAPSPSADHVAQALRFATHAAWVAVVLAMLATAARANWS
;
A
#
# COMPACT_ATOMS: atom_id res chain seq x y z
N MET A 1 17.24 11.02 -11.23
CA MET A 1 17.39 11.99 -10.13
C MET A 1 16.09 12.24 -9.32
N ALA A 2 14.91 12.17 -9.91
CA ALA A 2 13.65 12.47 -9.20
C ALA A 2 13.34 11.55 -8.00
N LEU A 3 13.57 10.23 -8.12
CA LEU A 3 13.22 9.28 -7.03
C LEU A 3 14.00 9.53 -5.73
N PRO A 4 15.33 9.72 -5.70
CA PRO A 4 16.03 10.04 -4.45
C PRO A 4 15.54 11.36 -3.82
N LEU A 5 15.19 12.36 -4.63
CA LEU A 5 14.61 13.60 -4.12
C LEU A 5 13.21 13.39 -3.54
N ALA A 6 12.34 12.61 -4.21
CA ALA A 6 11.01 12.26 -3.69
C ALA A 6 11.10 11.48 -2.38
N TRP A 7 12.07 10.56 -2.27
CA TRP A 7 12.36 9.85 -1.03
C TRP A 7 12.81 10.78 0.10
N ALA A 8 13.72 11.71 -0.19
CA ALA A 8 14.14 12.72 0.78
C ALA A 8 12.97 13.60 1.24
N LEU A 9 12.09 14.01 0.30
CA LEU A 9 10.87 14.77 0.62
C LEU A 9 9.94 13.99 1.55
N ASP A 10 9.74 12.68 1.31
CA ASP A 10 8.94 11.84 2.20
C ASP A 10 9.52 11.78 3.61
N LEU A 11 10.83 11.54 3.73
CA LEU A 11 11.51 11.46 5.03
C LEU A 11 11.50 12.80 5.80
N CYS A 12 11.62 13.93 5.09
CA CYS A 12 11.71 15.25 5.72
C CYS A 12 10.34 15.85 6.05
N PHE A 13 9.37 15.73 5.17
CA PHE A 13 8.10 16.46 5.26
C PHE A 13 6.88 15.57 5.51
N GLY A 14 6.96 14.25 5.22
CA GLY A 14 5.82 13.34 5.32
C GLY A 14 4.73 13.65 4.28
N GLU A 15 3.45 13.37 4.61
CA GLU A 15 2.34 13.57 3.69
C GLU A 15 1.86 15.03 3.66
N PRO A 16 1.50 15.56 2.47
CA PRO A 16 0.83 16.84 2.36
C PRO A 16 -0.57 16.78 3.00
N ARG A 17 -1.10 17.94 3.36
CA ARG A 17 -2.49 18.02 3.86
C ARG A 17 -3.46 17.47 2.82
N SER A 18 -4.55 16.82 3.26
CA SER A 18 -5.54 16.18 2.37
C SER A 18 -6.09 17.11 1.29
N ALA A 19 -6.22 18.40 1.58
CA ALA A 19 -6.66 19.41 0.60
C ALA A 19 -5.73 19.56 -0.62
N TRP A 20 -4.45 19.25 -0.45
CA TRP A 20 -3.41 19.33 -1.50
C TRP A 20 -2.92 17.97 -1.97
N HIS A 21 -3.58 16.90 -1.54
CA HIS A 21 -3.13 15.54 -1.81
C HIS A 21 -3.77 14.99 -3.09
N PRO A 22 -3.01 14.70 -4.17
CA PRO A 22 -3.57 14.22 -5.44
C PRO A 22 -4.39 12.94 -5.30
N VAL A 23 -3.99 12.01 -4.41
CA VAL A 23 -4.73 10.77 -4.16
C VAL A 23 -6.09 11.06 -3.50
N ALA A 24 -6.17 12.07 -2.62
CA ALA A 24 -7.46 12.50 -2.07
C ALA A 24 -8.37 13.10 -3.15
N TRP A 25 -7.81 13.81 -4.12
CA TRP A 25 -8.58 14.31 -5.28
C TRP A 25 -9.08 13.18 -6.18
N MET A 26 -8.25 12.14 -6.42
CA MET A 26 -8.70 10.92 -7.12
C MET A 26 -9.93 10.31 -6.46
N GLY A 27 -9.88 10.10 -5.13
CA GLY A 27 -11.01 9.57 -4.39
C GLY A 27 -12.26 10.47 -4.43
N SER A 28 -12.08 11.77 -4.18
CA SER A 28 -13.21 12.71 -4.15
C SER A 28 -13.90 12.88 -5.50
N SER A 29 -13.15 12.84 -6.61
CA SER A 29 -13.72 12.93 -7.97
C SER A 29 -14.56 11.71 -8.34
N LEU A 30 -14.25 10.54 -7.78
CA LEU A 30 -14.96 9.28 -8.06
C LEU A 30 -16.12 9.01 -7.09
N ALA A 31 -16.17 9.68 -5.95
CA ALA A 31 -17.25 9.50 -5.00
C ALA A 31 -18.67 9.74 -5.56
N PRO A 32 -18.93 10.75 -6.42
CA PRO A 32 -20.24 10.91 -7.08
C PRO A 32 -20.59 9.75 -8.01
N VAL A 33 -19.62 9.25 -8.79
CA VAL A 33 -19.79 8.11 -9.69
C VAL A 33 -20.17 6.86 -8.89
N GLY A 34 -19.45 6.58 -7.82
CA GLY A 34 -19.77 5.46 -6.93
C GLY A 34 -21.18 5.53 -6.36
N ARG A 35 -21.62 6.72 -5.90
CA ARG A 35 -23.00 6.90 -5.40
C ARG A 35 -24.06 6.64 -6.47
N LEU A 36 -23.79 6.98 -7.74
CA LEU A 36 -24.67 6.68 -8.85
C LEU A 36 -24.74 5.17 -9.11
N LEU A 37 -23.58 4.50 -9.18
CA LEU A 37 -23.50 3.05 -9.44
C LEU A 37 -24.23 2.21 -8.39
N LEU A 38 -24.25 2.66 -7.13
CA LEU A 38 -24.96 1.99 -6.05
C LEU A 38 -26.50 2.01 -6.21
N ARG A 39 -27.04 2.84 -7.10
CA ARG A 39 -28.48 2.91 -7.43
C ARG A 39 -28.83 2.06 -8.65
N CYS A 40 -27.85 1.51 -9.35
CA CYS A 40 -28.04 0.72 -10.55
C CYS A 40 -28.27 -0.76 -10.21
N SER A 41 -28.84 -1.52 -11.17
CA SER A 41 -28.88 -2.99 -11.07
C SER A 41 -27.46 -3.57 -11.14
N ALA A 42 -27.28 -4.81 -10.67
CA ALA A 42 -26.00 -5.50 -10.59
C ALA A 42 -25.17 -5.44 -11.88
N GLY A 43 -25.79 -5.71 -13.03
CA GLY A 43 -25.12 -5.65 -14.34
C GLY A 43 -24.66 -4.22 -14.71
N TRP A 44 -25.53 -3.23 -14.56
CA TRP A 44 -25.18 -1.85 -14.83
C TRP A 44 -24.12 -1.30 -13.85
N ALA A 45 -24.17 -1.71 -12.57
CA ALA A 45 -23.16 -1.36 -11.59
C ALA A 45 -21.78 -1.96 -11.96
N PHE A 46 -21.75 -3.24 -12.40
CA PHE A 46 -20.51 -3.90 -12.83
C PHE A 46 -19.89 -3.21 -14.06
N PHE A 47 -20.65 -3.03 -15.14
CA PHE A 47 -20.14 -2.41 -16.36
C PHE A 47 -19.79 -0.95 -16.17
N GLY A 48 -20.60 -0.21 -15.39
CA GLY A 48 -20.34 1.18 -15.03
C GLY A 48 -19.09 1.31 -14.16
N GLY A 49 -18.86 0.39 -13.22
CA GLY A 49 -17.64 0.33 -12.41
C GLY A 49 -16.39 0.03 -13.26
N ALA A 50 -16.50 -0.91 -14.20
CA ALA A 50 -15.43 -1.22 -15.15
C ALA A 50 -15.11 0.00 -16.03
N LEU A 51 -16.13 0.66 -16.58
CA LEU A 51 -15.97 1.85 -17.42
C LEU A 51 -15.33 3.01 -16.62
N ALA A 52 -15.81 3.27 -15.41
CA ALA A 52 -15.26 4.29 -14.53
C ALA A 52 -13.78 4.04 -14.22
N TRP A 53 -13.42 2.79 -13.95
CA TRP A 53 -12.04 2.39 -13.72
C TRP A 53 -11.18 2.61 -15.00
N LEU A 54 -11.62 2.11 -16.16
CA LEU A 54 -10.87 2.21 -17.41
C LEU A 54 -10.67 3.67 -17.84
N VAL A 55 -11.74 4.48 -17.81
CA VAL A 55 -11.66 5.90 -18.17
C VAL A 55 -10.79 6.66 -17.19
N GLY A 56 -10.94 6.41 -15.88
CA GLY A 56 -10.13 7.02 -14.84
C GLY A 56 -8.65 6.66 -14.97
N ALA A 57 -8.35 5.37 -15.14
CA ALA A 57 -6.97 4.89 -15.32
C ALA A 57 -6.34 5.47 -16.60
N ALA A 58 -7.08 5.52 -17.71
CA ALA A 58 -6.61 6.13 -18.96
C ALA A 58 -6.35 7.63 -18.80
N ALA A 59 -7.25 8.38 -18.17
CA ALA A 59 -7.07 9.80 -17.91
C ALA A 59 -5.86 10.08 -17.02
N ILE A 60 -5.68 9.29 -15.95
CA ILE A 60 -4.51 9.38 -15.06
C ILE A 60 -3.22 9.02 -15.81
N ALA A 61 -3.23 7.95 -16.60
CA ALA A 61 -2.06 7.52 -17.37
C ALA A 61 -1.64 8.59 -18.39
N LEU A 62 -2.58 9.11 -19.16
CA LEU A 62 -2.32 10.14 -20.17
C LEU A 62 -1.86 11.45 -19.53
N GLY A 63 -2.54 11.91 -18.47
CA GLY A 63 -2.16 13.13 -17.75
C GLY A 63 -0.78 13.03 -17.11
N ALA A 64 -0.49 11.90 -16.44
CA ALA A 64 0.81 11.64 -15.84
C ALA A 64 1.93 11.48 -16.90
N SER A 65 1.62 10.87 -18.06
CA SER A 65 2.55 10.77 -19.19
C SER A 65 2.91 12.14 -19.76
N ALA A 66 1.89 12.95 -20.06
CA ALA A 66 2.09 14.30 -20.58
C ALA A 66 2.90 15.16 -19.60
N LEU A 67 2.53 15.10 -18.30
CA LEU A 67 3.26 15.83 -17.27
C LEU A 67 4.72 15.37 -17.17
N GLN A 68 4.96 14.04 -17.13
CA GLN A 68 6.31 13.51 -17.07
C GLN A 68 7.14 13.92 -18.28
N SER A 69 6.60 13.82 -19.52
CA SER A 69 7.29 14.21 -20.73
C SER A 69 7.68 15.69 -20.69
N HIS A 70 6.74 16.55 -20.33
CA HIS A 70 7.02 17.98 -20.19
C HIS A 70 8.11 18.28 -19.14
N LEU A 71 8.08 17.60 -17.99
CA LEU A 71 9.08 17.79 -16.92
C LEU A 71 10.46 17.27 -17.33
N ILE A 72 10.55 16.24 -18.17
CA ILE A 72 11.83 15.70 -18.67
C ILE A 72 12.46 16.63 -19.70
N GLU A 73 11.66 17.37 -20.48
CA GLU A 73 12.15 18.38 -21.44
C GLU A 73 12.79 19.59 -20.77
N LEU A 74 12.44 19.87 -19.52
CA LEU A 74 13.08 20.92 -18.72
C LEU A 74 14.52 20.55 -18.40
N SER A 75 15.36 21.56 -18.09
CA SER A 75 16.71 21.26 -17.62
C SER A 75 16.64 20.34 -16.37
N PRO A 76 17.60 19.41 -16.20
CA PRO A 76 17.59 18.46 -15.08
C PRO A 76 17.51 19.12 -13.70
N TRP A 77 18.01 20.34 -13.57
CA TRP A 77 17.99 21.12 -12.33
C TRP A 77 16.58 21.56 -11.91
N PHE A 78 15.68 21.73 -12.85
CA PHE A 78 14.26 22.10 -12.59
C PHE A 78 13.33 20.89 -12.76
N GLY A 79 13.49 20.11 -13.81
CA GLY A 79 12.62 18.97 -14.10
C GLY A 79 12.66 17.86 -13.05
N ALA A 80 13.86 17.50 -12.56
CA ALA A 80 13.97 16.44 -11.55
C ALA A 80 13.35 16.81 -10.18
N PRO A 81 13.54 18.02 -9.61
CA PRO A 81 12.84 18.43 -8.40
C PRO A 81 11.32 18.50 -8.57
N LEU A 82 10.83 19.05 -9.68
CA LEU A 82 9.39 19.12 -9.94
C LEU A 82 8.78 17.72 -10.07
N LEU A 83 9.45 16.81 -10.80
CA LEU A 83 9.02 15.42 -10.90
C LEU A 83 9.05 14.73 -9.54
N ALA A 84 10.02 15.04 -8.68
CA ALA A 84 10.09 14.51 -7.32
C ALA A 84 8.90 14.96 -6.47
N VAL A 85 8.50 16.23 -6.57
CA VAL A 85 7.33 16.77 -5.86
C VAL A 85 6.04 16.08 -6.32
N VAL A 86 5.89 15.82 -7.63
CA VAL A 86 4.71 15.13 -8.16
C VAL A 86 4.73 13.64 -7.82
N LEU A 87 5.91 13.02 -7.79
CA LEU A 87 6.07 11.60 -7.43
C LEU A 87 5.82 11.35 -5.95
N LYS A 88 6.19 12.28 -5.07
CA LYS A 88 6.13 12.10 -3.62
C LYS A 88 4.76 11.64 -3.10
N PRO A 89 3.61 12.20 -3.52
CA PRO A 89 2.30 11.74 -3.05
C PRO A 89 1.91 10.32 -3.49
N MET A 90 2.69 9.68 -4.36
CA MET A 90 2.41 8.33 -4.82
C MET A 90 2.81 7.25 -3.80
N PHE A 91 3.62 7.60 -2.78
CA PHE A 91 4.03 6.69 -1.71
C PHE A 91 4.13 7.40 -0.36
N ALA A 92 3.99 6.67 0.76
CA ALA A 92 3.81 7.23 2.10
C ALA A 92 4.53 6.41 3.18
N TRP A 93 5.87 6.34 3.13
CA TRP A 93 6.63 5.55 4.11
C TRP A 93 6.67 6.21 5.49
N ARG A 94 7.03 7.50 5.56
CA ARG A 94 7.16 8.20 6.85
C ARG A 94 5.85 8.15 7.63
N MET A 95 4.74 8.48 6.98
CA MET A 95 3.41 8.43 7.63
C MET A 95 3.11 7.02 8.16
N LEU A 96 3.29 5.98 7.36
CA LEU A 96 3.04 4.60 7.77
C LEU A 96 3.87 4.21 9.00
N ARG A 97 5.17 4.50 8.96
CA ARG A 97 6.09 4.22 10.07
C ARG A 97 5.68 4.95 11.34
N ASP A 98 5.41 6.24 11.24
CA ASP A 98 5.14 7.11 12.40
C ASP A 98 3.77 6.76 13.02
N GLU A 99 2.75 6.45 12.21
CA GLU A 99 1.44 6.02 12.69
C GLU A 99 1.53 4.68 13.43
N VAL A 100 2.25 3.68 12.90
CA VAL A 100 2.43 2.39 13.57
C VAL A 100 3.26 2.52 14.85
N ALA A 101 4.32 3.33 14.84
CA ALA A 101 5.09 3.62 16.04
C ALA A 101 4.21 4.32 17.11
N GLY A 102 3.34 5.21 16.68
CA GLY A 102 2.36 5.89 17.54
C GLY A 102 1.38 4.96 18.22
N VAL A 103 1.02 3.82 17.58
CA VAL A 103 0.12 2.82 18.21
C VAL A 103 0.76 2.22 19.45
N GLU A 104 2.03 1.79 19.39
CA GLU A 104 2.70 1.20 20.56
C GLU A 104 2.95 2.25 21.64
N ALA A 105 3.32 3.48 21.26
CA ALA A 105 3.47 4.57 22.23
C ALA A 105 2.14 4.87 22.96
N ALA A 106 1.02 4.89 22.23
CA ALA A 106 -0.31 5.09 22.82
C ALA A 106 -0.75 3.91 23.70
N LEU A 107 -0.42 2.65 23.33
CA LEU A 107 -0.66 1.46 24.16
C LEU A 107 0.07 1.53 25.49
N GLY A 108 1.21 2.22 25.56
CA GLY A 108 1.94 2.46 26.83
C GLY A 108 1.13 3.30 27.83
N ALA A 109 0.19 4.14 27.36
CA ALA A 109 -0.71 4.92 28.22
C ALA A 109 -1.98 4.14 28.58
N SER A 110 -2.69 3.58 27.57
CA SER A 110 -3.86 2.71 27.79
C SER A 110 -4.22 1.94 26.51
N VAL A 111 -5.03 0.88 26.67
CA VAL A 111 -5.57 0.11 25.52
C VAL A 111 -6.50 0.98 24.68
N GLU A 112 -7.28 1.85 25.29
CA GLU A 112 -8.19 2.79 24.63
C GLU A 112 -7.41 3.79 23.76
N ALA A 113 -6.32 4.34 24.27
CA ALA A 113 -5.43 5.22 23.50
C ALA A 113 -4.80 4.48 22.31
N GLY A 114 -4.33 3.24 22.52
CA GLY A 114 -3.83 2.39 21.45
C GLY A 114 -4.86 2.09 20.36
N ARG A 115 -6.10 1.77 20.75
CA ARG A 115 -7.24 1.58 19.82
C ARG A 115 -7.54 2.86 19.03
N ALA A 116 -7.60 4.01 19.68
CA ALA A 116 -7.85 5.30 19.03
C ALA A 116 -6.78 5.63 17.99
N GLN A 117 -5.50 5.37 18.30
CA GLN A 117 -4.42 5.55 17.35
C GLN A 117 -4.48 4.54 16.20
N LEU A 118 -4.77 3.26 16.50
CA LEU A 118 -4.91 2.21 15.49
C LEU A 118 -6.06 2.49 14.51
N ALA A 119 -7.18 3.05 14.97
CA ALA A 119 -8.33 3.40 14.14
C ALA A 119 -7.99 4.40 13.01
N ARG A 120 -6.85 5.09 13.08
CA ARG A 120 -6.39 6.02 12.03
C ARG A 120 -5.82 5.28 10.81
N ILE A 121 -5.38 4.04 10.97
CA ILE A 121 -4.69 3.27 9.93
C ILE A 121 -5.43 2.00 9.50
N VAL A 122 -6.56 1.69 10.14
CA VAL A 122 -7.39 0.53 9.78
C VAL A 122 -8.86 0.90 9.68
N SER A 123 -9.59 0.24 8.79
CA SER A 123 -11.03 0.46 8.58
C SER A 123 -11.92 -0.50 9.39
N ARG A 124 -11.32 -1.41 10.18
CA ARG A 124 -12.07 -2.38 11.00
C ARG A 124 -12.46 -1.79 12.35
N ASP A 125 -13.46 -2.39 12.99
CA ASP A 125 -13.76 -2.09 14.39
C ASP A 125 -12.61 -2.52 15.29
N VAL A 126 -12.06 -1.56 16.02
CA VAL A 126 -10.94 -1.76 16.95
C VAL A 126 -11.38 -1.78 18.42
N THR A 127 -12.67 -1.50 18.71
CA THR A 127 -13.19 -1.33 20.07
C THR A 127 -13.11 -2.60 20.90
N VAL A 128 -13.15 -3.77 20.25
CA VAL A 128 -13.12 -5.09 20.89
C VAL A 128 -11.71 -5.67 21.04
N LEU A 129 -10.68 -5.00 20.53
CA LEU A 129 -9.30 -5.51 20.55
C LEU A 129 -8.66 -5.28 21.92
N ASP A 130 -8.07 -6.30 22.51
CA ASP A 130 -7.14 -6.16 23.63
C ASP A 130 -5.77 -5.62 23.17
N ALA A 131 -4.85 -5.40 24.09
CA ALA A 131 -3.52 -4.89 23.77
C ALA A 131 -2.76 -5.78 22.76
N GLN A 132 -2.95 -7.10 22.83
CA GLN A 132 -2.34 -8.05 21.90
C GLN A 132 -2.96 -7.91 20.51
N GLY A 133 -4.29 -7.84 20.41
CA GLY A 133 -5.02 -7.63 19.16
C GLY A 133 -4.68 -6.29 18.50
N VAL A 134 -4.43 -5.24 19.27
CA VAL A 134 -3.95 -3.95 18.78
C VAL A 134 -2.57 -4.09 18.14
N ARG A 135 -1.62 -4.79 18.79
CA ARG A 135 -0.28 -5.07 18.24
C ARG A 135 -0.33 -5.97 17.01
N GLU A 136 -1.12 -7.07 17.06
CA GLU A 136 -1.34 -7.95 15.90
C GLU A 136 -1.80 -7.13 14.69
N THR A 137 -2.81 -6.29 14.88
CA THR A 137 -3.39 -5.44 13.83
C THR A 137 -2.42 -4.36 13.34
N ALA A 138 -1.63 -3.74 14.22
CA ALA A 138 -0.64 -2.73 13.83
C ALA A 138 0.48 -3.34 12.96
N ILE A 139 0.97 -4.54 13.30
CA ILE A 139 1.98 -5.26 12.52
C ILE A 139 1.40 -5.73 11.17
N GLU A 140 0.14 -6.21 11.14
CA GLU A 140 -0.56 -6.53 9.89
C GLU A 140 -0.64 -5.31 8.97
N SER A 141 -1.13 -4.19 9.50
CA SER A 141 -1.28 -2.93 8.75
C SER A 141 0.06 -2.41 8.25
N LEU A 142 1.13 -2.51 9.06
CA LEU A 142 2.48 -2.16 8.62
C LEU A 142 2.93 -2.99 7.43
N ALA A 143 2.76 -4.31 7.49
CA ALA A 143 3.23 -5.21 6.44
C ALA A 143 2.42 -5.07 5.14
N GLU A 144 1.09 -4.96 5.24
CA GLU A 144 0.18 -4.77 4.11
C GLU A 144 0.44 -3.42 3.43
N ASN A 145 0.45 -2.33 4.20
CA ASN A 145 0.66 -0.99 3.66
C ASN A 145 2.10 -0.72 3.22
N LEU A 146 3.11 -1.46 3.72
CA LEU A 146 4.45 -1.44 3.13
C LEU A 146 4.41 -1.85 1.66
N ASN A 147 3.55 -2.82 1.29
CA ASN A 147 3.30 -3.13 -0.11
C ASN A 147 2.51 -2.00 -0.79
N ASP A 148 1.29 -1.72 -0.30
CA ASP A 148 0.29 -0.96 -1.03
C ASP A 148 0.61 0.54 -1.09
N SER A 149 1.22 1.08 -0.04
CA SER A 149 1.55 2.50 0.05
C SER A 149 3.01 2.82 -0.25
N PHE A 150 3.86 1.80 -0.49
CA PHE A 150 5.28 2.07 -0.71
C PHE A 150 5.92 1.21 -1.82
N VAL A 151 6.03 -0.11 -1.64
CA VAL A 151 6.78 -0.95 -2.57
C VAL A 151 6.11 -1.02 -3.94
N ALA A 152 4.78 -1.17 -3.98
CA ALA A 152 4.07 -1.28 -5.24
C ALA A 152 4.06 0.02 -6.05
N PRO A 153 3.83 1.22 -5.48
CA PRO A 153 4.05 2.47 -6.20
C PRO A 153 5.46 2.62 -6.76
N LEU A 154 6.50 2.27 -5.99
CA LEU A 154 7.88 2.32 -6.45
C LEU A 154 8.16 1.31 -7.57
N PHE A 155 7.62 0.10 -7.47
CA PHE A 155 7.71 -0.92 -8.51
C PHE A 155 7.11 -0.39 -9.83
N TRP A 156 5.91 0.14 -9.79
CA TRP A 156 5.24 0.66 -10.99
C TRP A 156 5.90 1.93 -11.53
N TYR A 157 6.49 2.76 -10.65
CA TYR A 157 7.35 3.86 -11.09
C TYR A 157 8.60 3.34 -11.82
N ALA A 158 9.23 2.31 -11.32
CA ALA A 158 10.40 1.70 -11.97
C ALA A 158 10.05 1.11 -13.35
N VAL A 159 8.87 0.49 -13.47
CA VAL A 159 8.40 -0.15 -14.72
C VAL A 159 7.93 0.89 -15.75
N ALA A 160 7.08 1.83 -15.37
CA ALA A 160 6.37 2.72 -16.30
C ALA A 160 6.45 4.20 -15.94
N GLY A 161 7.34 4.61 -15.02
CA GLY A 161 7.49 6.01 -14.62
C GLY A 161 6.32 6.53 -13.80
N LEU A 162 6.14 7.85 -13.83
CA LEU A 162 5.05 8.52 -13.12
C LEU A 162 3.68 7.95 -13.50
N PRO A 163 3.36 7.67 -14.78
CA PRO A 163 2.10 7.03 -15.16
C PRO A 163 1.84 5.72 -14.44
N GLY A 164 2.85 4.85 -14.34
CA GLY A 164 2.72 3.56 -13.65
C GLY A 164 2.40 3.73 -12.16
N ALA A 165 3.15 4.58 -11.46
CA ALA A 165 2.88 4.87 -10.05
C ALA A 165 1.48 5.49 -9.84
N ALA A 166 1.08 6.42 -10.70
CA ALA A 166 -0.20 7.11 -10.60
C ALA A 166 -1.40 6.19 -10.86
N VAL A 167 -1.32 5.31 -11.88
CA VAL A 167 -2.35 4.31 -12.17
C VAL A 167 -2.46 3.29 -11.04
N TYR A 168 -1.32 2.83 -10.49
CA TYR A 168 -1.35 1.95 -9.33
C TYR A 168 -2.07 2.62 -8.14
N ARG A 169 -1.69 3.86 -7.80
CA ARG A 169 -2.35 4.59 -6.70
C ARG A 169 -3.82 4.82 -6.95
N PHE A 170 -4.22 5.07 -8.19
CA PHE A 170 -5.62 5.16 -8.58
C PHE A 170 -6.36 3.84 -8.34
N ALA A 171 -5.82 2.70 -8.82
CA ALA A 171 -6.42 1.39 -8.63
C ALA A 171 -6.58 1.04 -7.14
N ASN A 172 -5.51 1.22 -6.35
CA ASN A 172 -5.51 0.98 -4.92
C ASN A 172 -6.50 1.89 -4.16
N THR A 173 -6.63 3.16 -4.58
CA THR A 173 -7.62 4.09 -4.01
C THR A 173 -9.05 3.66 -4.31
N LEU A 174 -9.33 3.21 -5.55
CA LEU A 174 -10.65 2.70 -5.90
C LEU A 174 -10.99 1.42 -5.16
N ASP A 175 -10.05 0.51 -5.02
CA ASP A 175 -10.25 -0.69 -4.21
C ASP A 175 -10.56 -0.33 -2.75
N ALA A 176 -9.79 0.56 -2.14
CA ALA A 176 -10.06 1.04 -0.79
C ALA A 176 -11.44 1.70 -0.62
N MET A 177 -12.01 2.28 -1.68
CA MET A 177 -13.33 2.93 -1.65
C MET A 177 -14.47 1.98 -2.01
N TRP A 178 -14.27 1.10 -2.98
CA TRP A 178 -15.33 0.29 -3.59
C TRP A 178 -15.10 -1.23 -3.50
N GLY A 179 -13.93 -1.69 -3.06
CA GLY A 179 -13.56 -3.12 -3.03
C GLY A 179 -14.30 -3.96 -1.97
N TYR A 180 -15.23 -3.36 -1.24
CA TYR A 180 -15.97 -4.05 -0.19
C TYR A 180 -17.10 -4.92 -0.74
N ARG A 181 -17.27 -6.13 -0.17
CA ARG A 181 -18.44 -6.98 -0.45
C ARG A 181 -19.73 -6.36 0.05
N GLY A 182 -20.86 -6.87 -0.43
CA GLY A 182 -22.20 -6.40 -0.07
C GLY A 182 -22.58 -5.19 -0.92
N ARG A 183 -22.67 -4.01 -0.32
CA ARG A 183 -23.14 -2.81 -1.03
C ARG A 183 -22.35 -2.50 -2.32
N TRP A 184 -21.05 -2.76 -2.32
CA TRP A 184 -20.14 -2.48 -3.43
C TRP A 184 -19.86 -3.68 -4.32
N GLU A 185 -20.45 -4.85 -4.04
CA GLU A 185 -20.15 -6.14 -4.68
C GLU A 185 -20.00 -6.05 -6.20
N TRP A 186 -20.89 -5.34 -6.86
CA TRP A 186 -20.89 -5.25 -8.33
C TRP A 186 -20.13 -4.02 -8.84
N ALA A 187 -20.33 -2.87 -8.25
CA ALA A 187 -19.67 -1.63 -8.69
C ALA A 187 -18.15 -1.67 -8.46
N GLY A 188 -17.71 -2.26 -7.35
CA GLY A 188 -16.30 -2.34 -6.96
C GLY A 188 -15.56 -3.58 -7.45
N LYS A 189 -16.25 -4.56 -8.05
CA LYS A 189 -15.63 -5.84 -8.42
C LYS A 189 -14.46 -5.70 -9.38
N TRP A 190 -14.58 -4.80 -10.36
CA TRP A 190 -13.51 -4.54 -11.32
C TRP A 190 -12.30 -3.87 -10.65
N SER A 191 -12.52 -2.87 -9.79
CA SER A 191 -11.42 -2.19 -9.08
C SER A 191 -10.67 -3.13 -8.15
N ALA A 192 -11.37 -4.00 -7.43
CA ALA A 192 -10.75 -5.02 -6.59
C ALA A 192 -9.87 -6.00 -7.41
N HIS A 193 -10.37 -6.50 -8.54
CA HIS A 193 -9.58 -7.36 -9.41
C HIS A 193 -8.39 -6.64 -10.05
N ALA A 194 -8.54 -5.37 -10.44
CA ALA A 194 -7.46 -4.59 -11.01
C ALA A 194 -6.34 -4.33 -9.98
N ASP A 195 -6.70 -3.99 -8.74
CA ASP A 195 -5.73 -3.87 -7.65
C ASP A 195 -5.05 -5.21 -7.37
N ASP A 196 -5.79 -6.30 -7.30
CA ASP A 196 -5.23 -7.64 -7.12
C ASP A 196 -4.19 -8.00 -8.20
N VAL A 197 -4.46 -7.69 -9.47
CA VAL A 197 -3.51 -7.92 -10.58
C VAL A 197 -2.29 -7.02 -10.47
N LEU A 198 -2.48 -5.73 -10.21
CA LEU A 198 -1.39 -4.77 -10.11
C LEU A 198 -0.51 -4.99 -8.87
N SER A 199 -1.08 -5.51 -7.79
CA SER A 199 -0.35 -5.82 -6.55
C SER A 199 0.29 -7.22 -6.57
N TRP A 200 0.03 -8.05 -7.59
CA TRP A 200 0.47 -9.45 -7.58
C TRP A 200 2.00 -9.62 -7.50
N VAL A 201 2.75 -8.96 -8.36
CA VAL A 201 4.23 -8.98 -8.32
C VAL A 201 4.75 -8.20 -7.10
N PRO A 202 4.31 -6.95 -6.85
CA PRO A 202 4.78 -6.17 -5.72
C PRO A 202 4.65 -6.88 -4.36
N ALA A 203 3.54 -7.56 -4.09
CA ALA A 203 3.33 -8.25 -2.82
C ALA A 203 4.36 -9.37 -2.56
N ARG A 204 4.74 -10.12 -3.61
CA ARG A 204 5.80 -11.16 -3.52
C ARG A 204 7.16 -10.51 -3.35
N LEU A 205 7.43 -9.42 -4.05
CA LEU A 205 8.64 -8.63 -3.87
C LEU A 205 8.74 -8.08 -2.44
N THR A 206 7.66 -7.52 -1.90
CA THR A 206 7.59 -7.04 -0.51
C THR A 206 7.87 -8.15 0.49
N ALA A 207 7.29 -9.33 0.29
CA ALA A 207 7.58 -10.51 1.12
C ALA A 207 9.06 -10.91 1.07
N MET A 208 9.69 -10.84 -0.10
CA MET A 208 11.12 -11.11 -0.28
C MET A 208 11.98 -10.06 0.42
N LEU A 209 11.62 -8.78 0.32
CA LEU A 209 12.31 -7.68 1.01
C LEU A 209 12.20 -7.80 2.53
N LEU A 210 11.04 -8.18 3.04
CA LEU A 210 10.83 -8.42 4.46
C LEU A 210 11.63 -9.60 4.98
N ARG A 211 11.77 -10.67 4.22
CA ARG A 211 12.57 -11.84 4.58
C ARG A 211 13.33 -12.39 3.37
N PRO A 212 14.53 -11.89 3.08
CA PRO A 212 15.38 -12.42 2.02
C PRO A 212 15.78 -13.87 2.32
N CYS A 213 15.05 -14.81 1.74
CA CYS A 213 15.28 -16.23 1.93
C CYS A 213 15.00 -16.99 0.63
N LEU A 214 16.03 -17.62 0.05
CA LEU A 214 15.92 -18.37 -1.19
C LEU A 214 15.57 -19.86 -0.96
N ARG A 215 15.35 -20.27 0.28
CA ARG A 215 15.03 -21.67 0.59
C ARG A 215 13.60 -21.98 0.12
N TRP A 216 13.44 -22.95 -0.77
CA TRP A 216 12.14 -23.40 -1.29
C TRP A 216 11.10 -23.73 -0.20
N ARG A 217 11.55 -24.43 0.86
CA ARG A 217 10.67 -24.79 2.00
C ARG A 217 10.07 -23.53 2.67
N TYR A 218 10.81 -22.43 2.75
CA TYR A 218 10.27 -21.18 3.28
C TYR A 218 9.16 -20.63 2.39
N TRP A 219 9.36 -20.65 1.08
CA TRP A 219 8.35 -20.15 0.13
C TRP A 219 7.09 -21.01 0.11
N GLN A 220 7.22 -22.33 0.30
CA GLN A 220 6.06 -23.20 0.47
C GLN A 220 5.29 -22.86 1.77
N LEU A 221 5.99 -22.68 2.90
CA LEU A 221 5.38 -22.27 4.15
C LEU A 221 4.69 -20.92 4.01
N LEU A 222 5.38 -19.91 3.50
CA LEU A 222 4.81 -18.57 3.28
C LEU A 222 3.59 -18.61 2.34
N ARG A 223 3.63 -19.38 1.27
CA ARG A 223 2.49 -19.55 0.38
C ARG A 223 1.29 -20.15 1.09
N ASN A 224 1.51 -21.12 1.98
CA ASN A 224 0.43 -21.70 2.79
C ASN A 224 -0.17 -20.66 3.73
N GLU A 225 0.67 -19.89 4.45
CA GLU A 225 0.21 -18.78 5.30
C GLU A 225 -0.57 -17.74 4.50
N ALA A 226 -0.05 -17.29 3.36
CA ALA A 226 -0.70 -16.28 2.53
C ALA A 226 -2.10 -16.67 2.04
N ARG A 227 -2.37 -17.97 1.88
CA ARG A 227 -3.68 -18.49 1.46
C ARG A 227 -4.77 -18.39 2.52
N HIS A 228 -4.42 -18.14 3.78
CA HIS A 228 -5.41 -17.96 4.83
C HIS A 228 -6.13 -16.61 4.70
N THR A 229 -5.54 -15.63 4.01
CA THR A 229 -6.16 -14.32 3.80
C THR A 229 -7.09 -14.30 2.60
N PRO A 230 -8.17 -13.48 2.63
CA PRO A 230 -9.10 -13.35 1.50
C PRO A 230 -8.47 -12.73 0.25
N SER A 231 -7.49 -11.82 0.43
CA SER A 231 -6.75 -11.20 -0.67
C SER A 231 -5.67 -12.14 -1.19
N PRO A 232 -5.49 -12.26 -2.51
CA PRO A 232 -4.39 -13.04 -3.09
C PRO A 232 -3.01 -12.41 -2.85
N ASN A 233 -2.95 -11.17 -2.33
CA ASN A 233 -1.75 -10.36 -2.19
C ASN A 233 -1.38 -10.04 -0.74
N GLY A 234 -2.29 -9.50 0.07
CA GLY A 234 -2.01 -9.02 1.43
C GLY A 234 -1.38 -10.09 2.34
N GLY A 235 -1.75 -11.37 2.15
CA GLY A 235 -1.18 -12.47 2.92
C GLY A 235 0.33 -12.68 2.73
N TRP A 236 0.91 -12.25 1.62
CA TRP A 236 2.35 -12.41 1.36
C TRP A 236 3.20 -11.54 2.28
N PRO A 237 3.05 -10.20 2.31
CA PRO A 237 3.82 -9.36 3.23
C PRO A 237 3.47 -9.63 4.70
N MET A 238 2.19 -9.82 5.04
CA MET A 238 1.76 -10.12 6.41
C MET A 238 2.32 -11.46 6.90
N GLY A 239 2.22 -12.53 6.10
CA GLY A 239 2.77 -13.84 6.42
C GLY A 239 4.30 -13.82 6.53
N ALA A 240 5.00 -13.10 5.65
CA ALA A 240 6.45 -12.93 5.72
C ALA A 240 6.87 -12.22 7.02
N MET A 241 6.14 -11.19 7.44
CA MET A 241 6.37 -10.48 8.70
C MET A 241 6.10 -11.37 9.90
N ALA A 242 4.96 -12.09 9.93
CA ALA A 242 4.61 -13.01 11.00
C ALA A 242 5.66 -14.11 11.19
N LEU A 243 6.09 -14.74 10.09
CA LEU A 243 7.12 -15.80 10.10
C LEU A 243 8.50 -15.25 10.46
N ARG A 244 8.84 -14.02 10.08
CA ARG A 244 10.13 -13.41 10.42
C ARG A 244 10.23 -13.07 11.90
N LEU A 245 9.15 -12.53 12.46
CA LEU A 245 9.06 -12.17 13.87
C LEU A 245 8.85 -13.40 14.78
N GLY A 246 8.38 -14.53 14.22
CA GLY A 246 7.97 -15.69 15.01
C GLY A 246 6.74 -15.43 15.87
N VAL A 247 5.81 -14.60 15.40
CA VAL A 247 4.57 -14.23 16.10
C VAL A 247 3.33 -14.60 15.30
N ARG A 248 2.23 -14.75 16.02
CA ARG A 248 0.90 -14.87 15.41
C ARG A 248 0.38 -13.50 15.04
N LEU A 249 -0.29 -13.41 13.88
CA LEU A 249 -1.11 -12.25 13.49
C LEU A 249 -2.51 -12.72 13.20
N ARG A 250 -3.50 -12.07 13.82
CA ARG A 250 -4.91 -12.53 13.77
C ARG A 250 -5.85 -11.39 13.45
N LYS A 251 -6.72 -11.60 12.45
CA LYS A 251 -7.92 -10.81 12.21
C LYS A 251 -9.12 -11.62 12.70
N PRO A 252 -9.69 -11.30 13.88
CA PRO A 252 -10.77 -12.09 14.45
C PRO A 252 -11.94 -12.30 13.47
N GLY A 253 -12.41 -13.53 13.36
CA GLY A 253 -13.50 -13.89 12.44
C GLY A 253 -13.12 -14.07 10.97
N PHE A 254 -11.86 -13.80 10.59
CA PHE A 254 -11.41 -13.88 9.20
C PHE A 254 -10.24 -14.82 8.99
N TYR A 255 -9.09 -14.60 9.66
CA TYR A 255 -7.91 -15.45 9.50
C TYR A 255 -6.95 -15.36 10.68
N THR A 256 -6.03 -16.32 10.73
CA THR A 256 -4.87 -16.31 11.63
C THR A 256 -3.64 -16.76 10.85
N LEU A 257 -2.59 -15.95 10.86
CA LEU A 257 -1.29 -16.25 10.25
C LEU A 257 -0.34 -16.72 11.35
N ASN A 258 0.50 -17.72 11.03
CA ASN A 258 1.45 -18.34 11.96
C ASN A 258 0.81 -18.74 13.30
N ALA A 259 -0.32 -19.46 13.22
CA ALA A 259 -1.26 -19.69 14.33
C ALA A 259 -0.62 -20.34 15.57
N ALA A 260 0.42 -21.16 15.40
CA ALA A 260 1.13 -21.84 16.49
C ALA A 260 2.08 -20.93 17.29
N ALA A 261 2.37 -19.73 16.78
CA ALA A 261 3.30 -18.78 17.41
C ALA A 261 2.61 -17.94 18.50
N PRO A 262 3.39 -17.37 19.46
CA PRO A 262 2.84 -16.47 20.47
C PRO A 262 2.33 -15.16 19.87
N SER A 263 1.49 -14.43 20.63
CA SER A 263 1.08 -13.07 20.31
C SER A 263 2.28 -12.09 20.39
N PRO A 264 2.28 -11.00 19.61
CA PRO A 264 3.36 -10.03 19.63
C PRO A 264 3.41 -9.21 20.93
N SER A 265 4.63 -8.89 21.35
CA SER A 265 4.95 -7.91 22.41
C SER A 265 5.32 -6.55 21.79
N ALA A 266 5.58 -5.55 22.64
CA ALA A 266 6.11 -4.25 22.24
C ALA A 266 7.41 -4.36 21.43
N ASP A 267 8.32 -5.26 21.85
CA ASP A 267 9.58 -5.50 21.13
C ASP A 267 9.36 -6.01 19.72
N HIS A 268 8.32 -6.80 19.48
CA HIS A 268 7.99 -7.27 18.13
C HIS A 268 7.48 -6.16 17.23
N VAL A 269 6.75 -5.17 17.77
CA VAL A 269 6.37 -3.96 17.00
C VAL A 269 7.61 -3.15 16.61
N ALA A 270 8.54 -2.94 17.54
CA ALA A 270 9.81 -2.28 17.27
C ALA A 270 10.67 -3.05 16.24
N GLN A 271 10.68 -4.38 16.31
CA GLN A 271 11.36 -5.22 15.30
C GLN A 271 10.67 -5.14 13.93
N ALA A 272 9.34 -5.18 13.87
CA ALA A 272 8.58 -5.03 12.63
C ALA A 272 8.92 -3.72 11.93
N LEU A 273 8.95 -2.61 12.68
CA LEU A 273 9.33 -1.29 12.17
C LEU A 273 10.77 -1.28 11.61
N ARG A 274 11.73 -1.91 12.29
CA ARG A 274 13.11 -2.05 11.79
C ARG A 274 13.18 -2.86 10.49
N PHE A 275 12.45 -3.97 10.42
CA PHE A 275 12.44 -4.81 9.22
C PHE A 275 11.76 -4.12 8.04
N ALA A 276 10.66 -3.43 8.29
CA ALA A 276 9.97 -2.63 7.28
C ALA A 276 10.83 -1.44 6.80
N THR A 277 11.55 -0.76 7.71
CA THR A 277 12.50 0.31 7.36
C THR A 277 13.61 -0.20 6.46
N HIS A 278 14.20 -1.35 6.81
CA HIS A 278 15.24 -1.96 5.97
C HIS A 278 14.69 -2.33 4.58
N ALA A 279 13.52 -2.96 4.54
CA ALA A 279 12.85 -3.31 3.28
C ALA A 279 12.56 -2.07 2.43
N ALA A 280 12.12 -0.96 3.05
CA ALA A 280 11.87 0.30 2.36
C ALA A 280 13.14 0.87 1.72
N TRP A 281 14.28 0.90 2.43
CA TRP A 281 15.54 1.36 1.87
C TRP A 281 16.01 0.49 0.69
N VAL A 282 15.91 -0.83 0.82
CA VAL A 282 16.27 -1.75 -0.27
C VAL A 282 15.34 -1.54 -1.47
N ALA A 283 14.03 -1.36 -1.25
CA ALA A 283 13.08 -1.08 -2.33
C ALA A 283 13.43 0.20 -3.10
N VAL A 284 13.81 1.28 -2.39
CA VAL A 284 14.24 2.54 -3.02
C VAL A 284 15.48 2.32 -3.87
N VAL A 285 16.50 1.64 -3.34
CA VAL A 285 17.73 1.36 -4.10
C VAL A 285 17.44 0.53 -5.36
N LEU A 286 16.62 -0.52 -5.24
CA LEU A 286 16.23 -1.35 -6.38
C LEU A 286 15.44 -0.54 -7.43
N ALA A 287 14.52 0.31 -7.00
CA ALA A 287 13.76 1.19 -7.89
C ALA A 287 14.67 2.22 -8.58
N MET A 288 15.67 2.77 -7.88
CA MET A 288 16.67 3.66 -8.48
C MET A 288 17.48 2.95 -9.56
N LEU A 289 17.98 1.74 -9.28
CA LEU A 289 18.73 0.94 -10.25
C LEU A 289 17.89 0.59 -11.48
N ALA A 290 16.63 0.17 -11.27
CA ALA A 290 15.72 -0.16 -12.36
C ALA A 290 15.36 1.05 -13.22
N THR A 291 15.13 2.23 -12.60
CA THR A 291 14.88 3.47 -13.35
C THR A 291 16.11 3.94 -14.13
N ALA A 292 17.30 3.81 -13.57
CA ALA A 292 18.55 4.12 -14.27
C ALA A 292 18.77 3.17 -15.47
N ALA A 293 18.55 1.87 -15.29
CA ALA A 293 18.62 0.90 -16.38
C ALA A 293 17.64 1.25 -17.51
N ARG A 294 16.38 1.55 -17.17
CA ARG A 294 15.37 1.95 -18.16
C ARG A 294 15.80 3.18 -18.96
N ALA A 295 16.37 4.20 -18.31
CA ALA A 295 16.82 5.42 -18.97
C ALA A 295 17.98 5.21 -19.96
N ASN A 296 18.74 4.13 -19.81
CA ASN A 296 19.82 3.79 -20.71
C ASN A 296 19.35 2.98 -21.95
N TRP A 297 18.09 2.51 -21.96
CA TRP A 297 17.52 1.69 -23.04
C TRP A 297 16.50 2.47 -23.89
N SER A 298 16.11 3.66 -23.46
CA SER A 298 15.19 4.60 -24.14
C SER A 298 15.99 5.73 -24.83
#